data_c07b8573928c70294add0045efb14e6a
#
_entry.id   c07b8573928c70294add0045efb14e6a
#
_cell.length_a   1.000
_cell.length_b   1.000
_cell.length_c   1.000
_cell.angle_alpha   90.00
_cell.angle_beta   90.00
_cell.angle_gamma   90.00
#
_symmetry.space_group_name_H-M   'P 1'
#
loop_
_entity.id
_entity.type
_entity.pdbx_description
1 polymer ?
#
loop_
_entity_poly.entity_id
_entity_poly.type
_entity_poly.pdbx_seq_one_letter_code
_entity_poly.pdbx_strand_id
1 'polypeptide(L)'
;MATKLPHSENGTSVPAATGHTRFVGSGKTDSHYEANMAHDLERIRSAIERMADLACHALRDCIKALQERNRQLAYAVIIRDQNIDELEKEIDRLCLEFLVRQQPVAWPLRFAYTALKVKTELERVGDYAESIAHQGAKLITLGVPVPVEQFSRIADRAIGMLVDAVRAYLNADHALAIATIPTEDIVYIQKSELRKELIRMYKDNLLPFEALDPCLTITRRLERVSDQARNICAETIYLST
;
A
#
# COMPACT_ATOMS: atom_id res chain seq x y z
N MET A 1 75.48 -29.68 -19.77
CA MET A 1 76.25 -28.81 -20.67
C MET A 1 75.68 -27.39 -20.51
N ALA A 2 76.54 -26.54 -19.99
CA ALA A 2 76.26 -25.12 -19.74
C ALA A 2 76.51 -24.31 -21.01
N THR A 3 75.76 -23.25 -21.23
CA THR A 3 76.26 -22.11 -21.96
C THR A 3 75.62 -20.83 -21.51
N LYS A 4 76.47 -19.91 -21.22
CA LYS A 4 76.38 -18.58 -20.60
C LYS A 4 75.68 -17.55 -21.46
N LEU A 5 75.20 -16.51 -20.73
CA LEU A 5 74.78 -15.14 -21.09
C LEU A 5 75.75 -14.40 -22.05
N PRO A 6 75.36 -13.28 -22.67
CA PRO A 6 75.74 -12.01 -22.03
C PRO A 6 74.66 -10.88 -21.96
N HIS A 7 75.01 -9.96 -21.05
CA HIS A 7 74.41 -8.66 -20.79
C HIS A 7 74.54 -7.67 -21.96
N SER A 8 73.53 -6.75 -22.10
CA SER A 8 73.80 -5.36 -22.51
C SER A 8 72.77 -4.40 -21.90
N GLU A 9 73.29 -3.50 -21.10
CA GLU A 9 72.62 -2.30 -20.58
C GLU A 9 72.35 -1.32 -21.71
N ASN A 10 71.18 -0.68 -21.68
CA ASN A 10 71.08 0.70 -22.13
C ASN A 10 69.94 1.37 -21.41
N GLY A 11 70.28 2.32 -20.56
CA GLY A 11 69.36 3.18 -19.85
C GLY A 11 68.81 4.25 -20.79
N THR A 12 67.50 4.47 -20.66
CA THR A 12 66.87 5.74 -21.09
C THR A 12 65.90 6.16 -20.00
N SER A 13 66.25 7.23 -19.35
CA SER A 13 65.51 7.98 -18.38
C SER A 13 64.25 8.57 -19.03
N VAL A 14 63.05 8.24 -18.45
CA VAL A 14 61.79 8.91 -18.75
C VAL A 14 61.50 9.95 -17.62
N PRO A 15 61.18 11.21 -17.94
CA PRO A 15 60.95 12.22 -16.93
C PRO A 15 59.60 12.00 -16.23
N ALA A 16 59.60 12.20 -14.91
CA ALA A 16 58.41 12.19 -14.05
C ALA A 16 57.47 13.36 -14.44
N ALA A 17 56.32 13.04 -14.98
CA ALA A 17 55.21 13.98 -15.14
C ALA A 17 54.42 14.08 -13.83
N THR A 18 54.76 15.03 -12.99
CA THR A 18 53.94 15.53 -11.90
C THR A 18 52.71 16.26 -12.47
N GLY A 19 51.62 15.52 -12.67
CA GLY A 19 50.31 16.10 -12.98
C GLY A 19 49.38 15.88 -11.80
N HIS A 20 49.45 16.76 -10.79
CA HIS A 20 48.41 16.86 -9.76
C HIS A 20 47.17 17.50 -10.38
N THR A 21 46.31 16.66 -10.96
CA THR A 21 44.94 17.10 -11.24
C THR A 21 44.13 16.94 -9.95
N ARG A 22 44.06 18.04 -9.18
CA ARG A 22 43.09 18.22 -8.09
C ARG A 22 41.71 18.20 -8.73
N PHE A 23 40.96 17.07 -8.61
CA PHE A 23 39.54 17.06 -8.74
C PHE A 23 38.94 17.79 -7.52
N VAL A 24 38.81 19.12 -7.64
CA VAL A 24 38.02 19.94 -6.72
C VAL A 24 36.68 20.16 -7.41
N GLY A 25 35.64 19.46 -7.01
CA GLY A 25 34.30 19.62 -7.56
C GLY A 25 33.28 18.56 -7.28
N SER A 26 33.29 17.87 -6.12
CA SER A 26 32.29 16.82 -5.85
C SER A 26 31.24 17.22 -4.78
N GLY A 27 31.57 18.08 -3.83
CA GLY A 27 30.70 18.29 -2.66
C GLY A 27 29.38 19.04 -2.89
N LYS A 28 29.25 19.87 -3.94
CA LYS A 28 28.00 20.61 -4.21
C LYS A 28 27.03 19.88 -5.12
N THR A 29 27.53 19.13 -6.08
CA THR A 29 26.71 18.30 -7.00
C THR A 29 26.12 17.12 -6.28
N ASP A 30 26.83 16.45 -5.37
CA ASP A 30 26.33 15.34 -4.58
C ASP A 30 25.21 15.79 -3.62
N SER A 31 25.36 16.95 -2.97
CA SER A 31 24.34 17.52 -2.09
C SER A 31 23.03 17.89 -2.83
N HIS A 32 23.10 18.38 -4.07
CA HIS A 32 21.91 18.66 -4.87
C HIS A 32 21.22 17.38 -5.36
N TYR A 33 21.99 16.35 -5.71
CA TYR A 33 21.43 15.06 -6.11
C TYR A 33 20.71 14.40 -4.95
N GLU A 34 21.32 14.34 -3.77
CA GLU A 34 20.70 13.78 -2.56
C GLU A 34 19.41 14.54 -2.16
N ALA A 35 19.43 15.87 -2.23
CA ALA A 35 18.26 16.69 -1.93
C ALA A 35 17.11 16.45 -2.92
N ASN A 36 17.40 16.31 -4.21
CA ASN A 36 16.40 16.01 -5.23
C ASN A 36 15.83 14.60 -5.06
N MET A 37 16.67 13.61 -4.76
CA MET A 37 16.24 12.26 -4.48
C MET A 37 15.32 12.19 -3.25
N ALA A 38 15.70 12.85 -2.15
CA ALA A 38 14.88 12.92 -0.95
C ALA A 38 13.52 13.61 -1.21
N HIS A 39 13.52 14.67 -2.00
CA HIS A 39 12.30 15.37 -2.39
C HIS A 39 11.35 14.48 -3.22
N ASP A 40 11.88 13.77 -4.21
CA ASP A 40 11.07 12.90 -5.06
C ASP A 40 10.51 11.70 -4.25
N LEU A 41 11.29 11.12 -3.34
CA LEU A 41 10.84 10.05 -2.43
C LEU A 41 9.72 10.56 -1.51
N GLU A 42 9.83 11.79 -0.99
CA GLU A 42 8.81 12.38 -0.13
C GLU A 42 7.50 12.62 -0.89
N ARG A 43 7.56 13.01 -2.15
CA ARG A 43 6.37 13.13 -3.00
C ARG A 43 5.65 11.80 -3.17
N ILE A 44 6.38 10.71 -3.40
CA ILE A 44 5.81 9.35 -3.51
C ILE A 44 5.17 8.95 -2.18
N ARG A 45 5.86 9.15 -1.04
CA ARG A 45 5.32 8.86 0.30
C ARG A 45 4.02 9.59 0.57
N SER A 46 4.01 10.90 0.33
CA SER A 46 2.84 11.75 0.54
C SER A 46 1.65 11.35 -0.35
N ALA A 47 1.90 10.90 -1.59
CA ALA A 47 0.85 10.40 -2.46
C ALA A 47 0.26 9.07 -1.97
N ILE A 48 1.09 8.14 -1.48
CA ILE A 48 0.65 6.88 -0.87
C ILE A 48 -0.17 7.16 0.40
N GLU A 49 0.29 8.04 1.27
CA GLU A 49 -0.41 8.43 2.49
C GLU A 49 -1.81 8.98 2.18
N ARG A 50 -1.90 9.93 1.23
CA ARG A 50 -3.20 10.47 0.79
C ARG A 50 -4.13 9.39 0.23
N MET A 51 -3.61 8.45 -0.56
CA MET A 51 -4.40 7.37 -1.13
C MET A 51 -4.93 6.43 -0.03
N ALA A 52 -4.09 6.10 0.95
CA ALA A 52 -4.48 5.28 2.10
C ALA A 52 -5.55 5.97 2.96
N ASP A 53 -5.41 7.28 3.18
CA ASP A 53 -6.40 8.07 3.91
C ASP A 53 -7.76 8.06 3.20
N LEU A 54 -7.80 8.26 1.87
CA LEU A 54 -9.04 8.21 1.09
C LEU A 54 -9.68 6.83 1.17
N ALA A 55 -8.92 5.74 1.02
CA ALA A 55 -9.43 4.38 1.13
C ALA A 55 -10.00 4.08 2.53
N CYS A 56 -9.29 4.49 3.59
CA CYS A 56 -9.77 4.36 4.97
C CYS A 56 -11.06 5.18 5.23
N HIS A 57 -11.14 6.40 4.70
CA HIS A 57 -12.34 7.23 4.82
C HIS A 57 -13.53 6.62 4.07
N ALA A 58 -13.31 6.11 2.85
CA ALA A 58 -14.34 5.43 2.08
C ALA A 58 -14.92 4.22 2.83
N LEU A 59 -14.09 3.39 3.44
CA LEU A 59 -14.54 2.25 4.26
C LEU A 59 -15.36 2.69 5.48
N ARG A 60 -14.92 3.73 6.21
CA ARG A 60 -15.66 4.27 7.37
C ARG A 60 -17.02 4.85 6.93
N ASP A 61 -17.05 5.60 5.83
CA ASP A 61 -18.26 6.19 5.29
C ASP A 61 -19.25 5.10 4.82
N CYS A 62 -18.79 3.97 4.28
CA CYS A 62 -19.66 2.83 3.96
C CYS A 62 -20.38 2.28 5.18
N ILE A 63 -19.67 2.07 6.28
CA ILE A 63 -20.24 1.55 7.52
C ILE A 63 -21.19 2.57 8.14
N LYS A 64 -20.79 3.84 8.16
CA LYS A 64 -21.64 4.95 8.62
C LYS A 64 -22.92 5.06 7.80
N ALA A 65 -22.85 4.90 6.48
CA ALA A 65 -24.03 4.90 5.61
C ALA A 65 -25.03 3.79 5.99
N LEU A 66 -24.54 2.60 6.34
CA LEU A 66 -25.39 1.49 6.83
C LEU A 66 -25.99 1.80 8.20
N GLN A 67 -25.20 2.32 9.15
CA GLN A 67 -25.64 2.67 10.50
C GLN A 67 -26.76 3.73 10.49
N GLU A 68 -26.56 4.78 9.69
CA GLU A 68 -27.48 5.91 9.58
C GLU A 68 -28.61 5.69 8.53
N ARG A 69 -28.58 4.56 7.82
CA ARG A 69 -29.46 4.28 6.67
C ARG A 69 -29.39 5.40 5.61
N ASN A 70 -28.21 5.96 5.40
CA ASN A 70 -27.98 7.12 4.56
C ASN A 70 -27.51 6.70 3.15
N ARG A 71 -28.47 6.55 2.21
CA ARG A 71 -28.16 6.22 0.80
C ARG A 71 -27.29 7.27 0.11
N GLN A 72 -27.47 8.54 0.45
CA GLN A 72 -26.70 9.62 -0.18
C GLN A 72 -25.22 9.50 0.17
N LEU A 73 -24.91 9.13 1.42
CA LEU A 73 -23.54 8.87 1.83
C LEU A 73 -22.94 7.66 1.07
N ALA A 74 -23.72 6.58 0.89
CA ALA A 74 -23.27 5.43 0.11
C ALA A 74 -22.96 5.83 -1.34
N TYR A 75 -23.82 6.60 -2.01
CA TYR A 75 -23.54 7.09 -3.36
C TYR A 75 -22.36 8.06 -3.41
N ALA A 76 -22.14 8.86 -2.37
CA ALA A 76 -20.98 9.74 -2.29
C ALA A 76 -19.66 8.95 -2.25
N VAL A 77 -19.62 7.78 -1.58
CA VAL A 77 -18.45 6.89 -1.59
C VAL A 77 -18.18 6.39 -3.01
N ILE A 78 -19.21 5.89 -3.70
CA ILE A 78 -19.09 5.39 -5.08
C ILE A 78 -18.50 6.45 -6.02
N ILE A 79 -18.97 7.68 -5.92
CA ILE A 79 -18.49 8.78 -6.79
C ILE A 79 -17.06 9.19 -6.45
N ARG A 80 -16.67 9.14 -5.17
CA ARG A 80 -15.34 9.55 -4.70
C ARG A 80 -14.26 8.53 -4.98
N ASP A 81 -14.59 7.32 -5.39
CA ASP A 81 -13.62 6.29 -5.74
C ASP A 81 -12.70 6.75 -6.88
N GLN A 82 -13.20 7.57 -7.80
CA GLN A 82 -12.40 8.23 -8.84
C GLN A 82 -11.17 8.99 -8.28
N ASN A 83 -11.24 9.53 -7.05
CA ASN A 83 -10.09 10.22 -6.45
C ASN A 83 -8.96 9.25 -6.09
N ILE A 84 -9.29 7.98 -5.77
CA ILE A 84 -8.31 6.92 -5.51
C ILE A 84 -7.63 6.52 -6.81
N ASP A 85 -8.40 6.37 -7.90
CA ASP A 85 -7.89 6.09 -9.25
C ASP A 85 -6.94 7.20 -9.76
N GLU A 86 -7.25 8.46 -9.47
CA GLU A 86 -6.40 9.59 -9.84
C GLU A 86 -5.07 9.55 -9.09
N LEU A 87 -5.09 9.21 -7.80
CA LEU A 87 -3.87 9.02 -7.00
C LEU A 87 -3.07 7.80 -7.44
N GLU A 88 -3.73 6.72 -7.85
CA GLU A 88 -3.05 5.56 -8.45
C GLU A 88 -2.20 5.99 -9.64
N LYS A 89 -2.79 6.73 -10.60
CA LYS A 89 -2.08 7.25 -11.77
C LYS A 89 -0.99 8.27 -11.41
N GLU A 90 -1.23 9.11 -10.39
CA GLU A 90 -0.22 10.04 -9.88
C GLU A 90 0.99 9.28 -9.33
N ILE A 91 0.80 8.24 -8.52
CA ILE A 91 1.89 7.44 -7.94
C ILE A 91 2.67 6.74 -9.04
N ASP A 92 2.01 6.16 -10.05
CA ASP A 92 2.68 5.58 -11.22
C ASP A 92 3.61 6.57 -11.90
N ARG A 93 3.09 7.75 -12.20
CA ARG A 93 3.87 8.81 -12.84
C ARG A 93 5.06 9.24 -11.97
N LEU A 94 4.85 9.45 -10.66
CA LEU A 94 5.91 9.84 -9.72
C LEU A 94 7.01 8.79 -9.64
N CYS A 95 6.64 7.51 -9.54
CA CYS A 95 7.62 6.41 -9.49
C CYS A 95 8.40 6.28 -10.79
N LEU A 96 7.73 6.37 -11.95
CA LEU A 96 8.40 6.29 -13.26
C LEU A 96 9.34 7.50 -13.47
N GLU A 97 8.90 8.73 -13.17
CA GLU A 97 9.74 9.93 -13.23
C GLU A 97 10.97 9.78 -12.34
N PHE A 98 10.78 9.29 -11.10
CA PHE A 98 11.85 9.05 -10.15
C PHE A 98 12.88 8.03 -10.69
N LEU A 99 12.43 6.89 -11.19
CA LEU A 99 13.31 5.84 -11.73
C LEU A 99 14.12 6.34 -12.94
N VAL A 100 13.51 7.09 -13.84
CA VAL A 100 14.18 7.61 -15.05
C VAL A 100 15.17 8.73 -14.72
N ARG A 101 14.78 9.67 -13.85
CA ARG A 101 15.57 10.87 -13.56
C ARG A 101 16.70 10.61 -12.59
N GLN A 102 16.44 9.83 -11.53
CA GLN A 102 17.39 9.63 -10.43
C GLN A 102 18.25 8.37 -10.61
N GLN A 103 17.82 7.41 -11.46
CA GLN A 103 18.49 6.12 -11.65
C GLN A 103 18.91 5.47 -10.30
N PRO A 104 17.97 5.34 -9.36
CA PRO A 104 18.27 4.96 -7.99
C PRO A 104 18.81 3.54 -7.90
N VAL A 105 19.63 3.29 -6.87
CA VAL A 105 20.16 1.97 -6.53
C VAL A 105 19.78 1.61 -5.10
N ALA A 106 19.90 0.32 -4.75
CA ALA A 106 19.68 -0.19 -3.40
C ALA A 106 18.28 0.21 -2.83
N TRP A 107 18.24 0.80 -1.63
CA TRP A 107 17.00 1.12 -0.92
C TRP A 107 16.04 2.04 -1.70
N PRO A 108 16.47 3.17 -2.30
CA PRO A 108 15.56 4.03 -3.07
C PRO A 108 14.90 3.32 -4.27
N LEU A 109 15.62 2.42 -4.95
CA LEU A 109 15.07 1.60 -6.03
C LEU A 109 14.00 0.63 -5.49
N ARG A 110 14.30 -0.07 -4.38
CA ARG A 110 13.33 -0.97 -3.75
C ARG A 110 12.09 -0.23 -3.27
N PHE A 111 12.26 0.96 -2.71
CA PHE A 111 11.13 1.79 -2.28
C PHE A 111 10.20 2.15 -3.45
N ALA A 112 10.74 2.64 -4.57
CA ALA A 112 9.91 2.96 -5.75
C ALA A 112 9.21 1.70 -6.31
N TYR A 113 9.90 0.56 -6.34
CA TYR A 113 9.31 -0.71 -6.78
C TYR A 113 8.19 -1.19 -5.86
N THR A 114 8.39 -1.15 -4.54
CA THR A 114 7.34 -1.53 -3.57
C THR A 114 6.20 -0.51 -3.53
N ALA A 115 6.46 0.77 -3.78
CA ALA A 115 5.43 1.81 -3.90
C ALA A 115 4.42 1.50 -5.01
N LEU A 116 4.88 0.99 -6.16
CA LEU A 116 4.02 0.54 -7.25
C LEU A 116 3.12 -0.64 -6.86
N LYS A 117 3.58 -1.51 -5.97
CA LYS A 117 2.76 -2.61 -5.45
C LYS A 117 1.78 -2.14 -4.39
N VAL A 118 2.25 -1.34 -3.43
CA VAL A 118 1.43 -0.80 -2.34
C VAL A 118 0.26 0.02 -2.89
N LYS A 119 0.48 0.85 -3.93
CA LYS A 119 -0.60 1.58 -4.57
C LYS A 119 -1.69 0.66 -5.12
N THR A 120 -1.31 -0.48 -5.71
CA THR A 120 -2.27 -1.47 -6.24
C THR A 120 -3.08 -2.14 -5.13
N GLU A 121 -2.46 -2.39 -3.97
CA GLU A 121 -3.20 -2.91 -2.82
C GLU A 121 -4.19 -1.86 -2.27
N LEU A 122 -3.82 -0.58 -2.28
CA LEU A 122 -4.69 0.53 -1.84
C LEU A 122 -5.85 0.80 -2.82
N GLU A 123 -5.61 0.71 -4.12
CA GLU A 123 -6.67 0.78 -5.14
C GLU A 123 -7.71 -0.32 -4.93
N ARG A 124 -7.28 -1.57 -4.71
CA ARG A 124 -8.20 -2.67 -4.39
C ARG A 124 -9.03 -2.41 -3.13
N VAL A 125 -8.46 -1.73 -2.14
CA VAL A 125 -9.23 -1.32 -0.95
C VAL A 125 -10.30 -0.30 -1.32
N GLY A 126 -10.03 0.64 -2.23
CA GLY A 126 -11.01 1.56 -2.82
C GLY A 126 -12.16 0.80 -3.50
N ASP A 127 -11.83 -0.12 -4.42
CA ASP A 127 -12.78 -1.01 -5.09
C ASP A 127 -13.68 -1.78 -4.09
N TYR A 128 -13.09 -2.23 -2.97
CA TYR A 128 -13.87 -2.92 -1.94
C TYR A 128 -14.82 -1.96 -1.22
N ALA A 129 -14.39 -0.72 -0.94
CA ALA A 129 -15.26 0.29 -0.36
C ALA A 129 -16.41 0.65 -1.31
N GLU A 130 -16.15 0.85 -2.60
CA GLU A 130 -17.18 1.06 -3.62
C GLU A 130 -18.17 -0.11 -3.67
N SER A 131 -17.66 -1.35 -3.71
CA SER A 131 -18.50 -2.56 -3.68
C SER A 131 -19.37 -2.64 -2.42
N ILE A 132 -18.82 -2.31 -1.23
CA ILE A 132 -19.56 -2.26 0.04
C ILE A 132 -20.65 -1.18 -0.02
N ALA A 133 -20.34 0.01 -0.56
CA ALA A 133 -21.29 1.10 -0.71
C ALA A 133 -22.47 0.72 -1.61
N HIS A 134 -22.22 0.04 -2.74
CA HIS A 134 -23.25 -0.48 -3.62
C HIS A 134 -24.18 -1.48 -2.90
N GLN A 135 -23.62 -2.44 -2.16
CA GLN A 135 -24.41 -3.41 -1.41
C GLN A 135 -25.16 -2.72 -0.24
N GLY A 136 -24.52 -1.78 0.44
CA GLY A 136 -25.12 -0.96 1.49
C GLY A 136 -26.34 -0.18 1.00
N ALA A 137 -26.26 0.47 -0.16
CA ALA A 137 -27.37 1.19 -0.78
C ALA A 137 -28.58 0.27 -1.07
N LYS A 138 -28.30 -1.00 -1.51
CA LYS A 138 -29.37 -2.02 -1.70
C LYS A 138 -30.02 -2.39 -0.38
N LEU A 139 -29.24 -2.68 0.67
CA LEU A 139 -29.76 -3.05 1.99
C LEU A 139 -30.60 -1.94 2.62
N ILE A 140 -30.15 -0.69 2.49
CA ILE A 140 -30.90 0.49 2.96
C ILE A 140 -32.24 0.59 2.22
N THR A 141 -32.27 0.32 0.92
CA THR A 141 -33.50 0.35 0.10
C THR A 141 -34.47 -0.77 0.49
N LEU A 142 -33.97 -1.97 0.78
CA LEU A 142 -34.79 -3.09 1.23
C LEU A 142 -35.43 -2.83 2.61
N GLY A 143 -34.82 -1.99 3.43
CA GLY A 143 -35.36 -1.61 4.74
C GLY A 143 -35.36 -2.70 5.79
N VAL A 144 -34.70 -3.84 5.53
CA VAL A 144 -34.63 -4.98 6.44
C VAL A 144 -33.59 -4.77 7.55
N PRO A 145 -33.77 -5.37 8.73
CA PRO A 145 -32.75 -5.35 9.77
C PRO A 145 -31.55 -6.19 9.35
N VAL A 146 -30.35 -5.61 9.42
CA VAL A 146 -29.07 -6.27 9.13
C VAL A 146 -28.11 -6.10 10.31
N PRO A 147 -27.13 -6.97 10.50
CA PRO A 147 -26.22 -6.95 11.65
C PRO A 147 -25.11 -5.89 11.48
N VAL A 148 -25.50 -4.60 11.47
CA VAL A 148 -24.58 -3.47 11.18
C VAL A 148 -23.45 -3.40 12.20
N GLU A 149 -23.71 -3.75 13.46
CA GLU A 149 -22.70 -3.70 14.50
C GLU A 149 -21.58 -4.74 14.28
N GLN A 150 -21.92 -5.90 13.75
CA GLN A 150 -20.92 -6.91 13.36
C GLN A 150 -20.09 -6.44 12.18
N PHE A 151 -20.71 -5.79 11.18
CA PHE A 151 -19.95 -5.17 10.09
C PHE A 151 -18.99 -4.10 10.61
N SER A 152 -19.45 -3.23 11.52
CA SER A 152 -18.59 -2.20 12.15
C SER A 152 -17.38 -2.82 12.83
N ARG A 153 -17.57 -3.86 13.63
CA ARG A 153 -16.46 -4.51 14.34
C ARG A 153 -15.41 -5.11 13.40
N ILE A 154 -15.83 -5.73 12.30
CA ILE A 154 -14.92 -6.26 11.28
C ILE A 154 -14.21 -5.12 10.58
N ALA A 155 -14.95 -4.07 10.19
CA ALA A 155 -14.40 -2.90 9.50
C ALA A 155 -13.36 -2.17 10.37
N ASP A 156 -13.66 -1.91 11.63
CA ASP A 156 -12.74 -1.23 12.56
C ASP A 156 -11.41 -2.00 12.69
N ARG A 157 -11.50 -3.33 12.75
CA ARG A 157 -10.32 -4.18 12.84
C ARG A 157 -9.51 -4.18 11.54
N ALA A 158 -10.17 -4.32 10.40
CA ALA A 158 -9.54 -4.34 9.07
C ALA A 158 -8.92 -2.96 8.73
N ILE A 159 -9.62 -1.87 9.02
CA ILE A 159 -9.10 -0.50 8.85
C ILE A 159 -7.92 -0.24 9.78
N GLY A 160 -8.00 -0.68 11.05
CA GLY A 160 -6.89 -0.56 11.99
C GLY A 160 -5.62 -1.27 11.46
N MET A 161 -5.79 -2.50 10.96
CA MET A 161 -4.70 -3.26 10.34
C MET A 161 -4.12 -2.54 9.11
N LEU A 162 -4.97 -1.96 8.25
CA LEU A 162 -4.53 -1.21 7.08
C LEU A 162 -3.72 0.04 7.46
N VAL A 163 -4.20 0.80 8.45
CA VAL A 163 -3.49 1.99 8.97
C VAL A 163 -2.12 1.62 9.50
N ASP A 164 -2.02 0.54 10.29
CA ASP A 164 -0.74 0.08 10.84
C ASP A 164 0.20 -0.44 9.73
N ALA A 165 -0.32 -1.14 8.73
CA ALA A 165 0.45 -1.62 7.58
C ALA A 165 1.03 -0.46 6.76
N VAL A 166 0.22 0.56 6.44
CA VAL A 166 0.68 1.75 5.71
C VAL A 166 1.69 2.55 6.53
N ARG A 167 1.45 2.73 7.83
CA ARG A 167 2.40 3.38 8.73
C ARG A 167 3.74 2.64 8.77
N ALA A 168 3.71 1.30 8.85
CA ALA A 168 4.90 0.47 8.81
C ALA A 168 5.66 0.67 7.49
N TYR A 169 4.95 0.72 6.36
CA TYR A 169 5.55 0.93 5.04
C TYR A 169 6.21 2.30 4.92
N LEU A 170 5.49 3.37 5.24
CA LEU A 170 5.99 4.74 5.13
C LEU A 170 7.23 5.00 6.00
N ASN A 171 7.35 4.32 7.14
CA ASN A 171 8.47 4.45 8.07
C ASN A 171 9.53 3.34 7.90
N ALA A 172 9.35 2.41 6.95
CA ALA A 172 10.16 1.20 6.81
C ALA A 172 10.29 0.42 8.14
N ASP A 173 9.22 0.39 8.93
CA ASP A 173 9.17 -0.25 10.25
C ASP A 173 8.84 -1.74 10.11
N HIS A 174 9.90 -2.54 10.03
CA HIS A 174 9.83 -3.99 9.94
C HIS A 174 9.14 -4.63 11.16
N ALA A 175 9.40 -4.10 12.36
CA ALA A 175 8.84 -4.66 13.60
C ALA A 175 7.32 -4.45 13.65
N LEU A 176 6.84 -3.26 13.29
CA LEU A 176 5.41 -2.96 13.19
C LEU A 176 4.74 -3.83 12.12
N ALA A 177 5.38 -4.00 10.95
CA ALA A 177 4.84 -4.85 9.88
C ALA A 177 4.61 -6.29 10.36
N ILE A 178 5.60 -6.89 11.02
CA ILE A 178 5.47 -8.25 11.59
C ILE A 178 4.38 -8.31 12.67
N ALA A 179 4.31 -7.32 13.56
CA ALA A 179 3.33 -7.28 14.63
C ALA A 179 1.88 -7.11 14.13
N THR A 180 1.71 -6.54 12.94
CA THR A 180 0.40 -6.26 12.34
C THR A 180 -0.22 -7.50 11.68
N ILE A 181 0.59 -8.37 11.08
CA ILE A 181 0.13 -9.56 10.31
C ILE A 181 -0.87 -10.45 11.06
N PRO A 182 -0.68 -10.80 12.34
CA PRO A 182 -1.61 -11.68 13.07
C PRO A 182 -3.04 -11.14 13.20
N THR A 183 -3.27 -9.85 12.95
CA THR A 183 -4.60 -9.24 12.99
C THR A 183 -5.53 -9.81 11.90
N GLU A 184 -4.98 -10.29 10.79
CA GLU A 184 -5.72 -10.97 9.72
C GLU A 184 -6.51 -12.17 10.23
N ASP A 185 -5.91 -13.00 11.09
CA ASP A 185 -6.58 -14.18 11.68
C ASP A 185 -7.82 -13.79 12.49
N ILE A 186 -7.75 -12.66 13.21
CA ILE A 186 -8.87 -12.15 14.00
C ILE A 186 -10.03 -11.74 13.09
N VAL A 187 -9.72 -11.02 12.00
CA VAL A 187 -10.71 -10.60 10.99
C VAL A 187 -11.36 -11.82 10.33
N TYR A 188 -10.55 -12.84 9.99
CA TYR A 188 -11.05 -14.10 9.41
C TYR A 188 -12.02 -14.83 10.36
N ILE A 189 -11.71 -14.91 11.65
CA ILE A 189 -12.59 -15.53 12.65
C ILE A 189 -13.91 -14.77 12.73
N GLN A 190 -13.88 -13.43 12.89
CA GLN A 190 -15.07 -12.59 12.96
C GLN A 190 -15.95 -12.72 11.70
N LYS A 191 -15.35 -12.69 10.52
CA LYS A 191 -16.04 -12.94 9.24
C LYS A 191 -16.71 -14.30 9.21
N SER A 192 -16.01 -15.35 9.68
CA SER A 192 -16.55 -16.72 9.71
C SER A 192 -17.77 -16.84 10.64
N GLU A 193 -17.71 -16.20 11.80
CA GLU A 193 -18.82 -16.15 12.76
C GLU A 193 -20.02 -15.41 12.18
N LEU A 194 -19.81 -14.21 11.64
CA LEU A 194 -20.87 -13.42 11.02
C LEU A 194 -21.52 -14.16 9.84
N ARG A 195 -20.74 -14.85 9.01
CA ARG A 195 -21.28 -15.66 7.92
C ARG A 195 -22.23 -16.76 8.43
N LYS A 196 -21.87 -17.46 9.52
CA LYS A 196 -22.74 -18.48 10.14
C LYS A 196 -24.02 -17.87 10.67
N GLU A 197 -23.94 -16.69 11.29
CA GLU A 197 -25.10 -15.97 11.81
C GLU A 197 -26.04 -15.54 10.68
N LEU A 198 -25.53 -14.94 9.60
CA LEU A 198 -26.31 -14.55 8.42
C LEU A 198 -27.07 -15.73 7.80
N ILE A 199 -26.40 -16.90 7.68
CA ILE A 199 -27.03 -18.12 7.16
C ILE A 199 -28.12 -18.60 8.12
N ARG A 200 -27.92 -18.53 9.43
CA ARG A 200 -28.94 -18.85 10.44
C ARG A 200 -30.15 -17.91 10.32
N MET A 201 -29.91 -16.60 10.27
CA MET A 201 -30.98 -15.61 10.11
C MET A 201 -31.82 -15.88 8.85
N TYR A 202 -31.17 -16.25 7.75
CA TYR A 202 -31.87 -16.65 6.53
C TYR A 202 -32.73 -17.91 6.72
N LYS A 203 -32.21 -18.96 7.34
CA LYS A 203 -32.96 -20.20 7.62
C LYS A 203 -34.14 -19.98 8.55
N ASP A 204 -34.02 -19.06 9.49
CA ASP A 204 -35.05 -18.70 10.45
C ASP A 204 -36.07 -17.68 9.87
N ASN A 205 -35.98 -17.37 8.56
CA ASN A 205 -36.79 -16.37 7.86
C ASN A 205 -36.73 -14.96 8.45
N LEU A 206 -35.65 -14.62 9.15
CA LEU A 206 -35.36 -13.28 9.69
C LEU A 206 -34.66 -12.38 8.69
N LEU A 207 -34.02 -12.94 7.67
CA LEU A 207 -33.29 -12.24 6.62
C LEU A 207 -33.74 -12.81 5.26
N PRO A 208 -34.31 -11.99 4.33
CA PRO A 208 -34.66 -12.45 2.99
C PRO A 208 -33.41 -12.69 2.13
N PHE A 209 -33.54 -13.50 1.08
CA PHE A 209 -32.42 -13.84 0.19
C PHE A 209 -31.79 -12.59 -0.46
N GLU A 210 -32.63 -11.61 -0.83
CA GLU A 210 -32.22 -10.34 -1.44
C GLU A 210 -31.30 -9.50 -0.52
N ALA A 211 -31.35 -9.74 0.79
CA ALA A 211 -30.45 -9.10 1.76
C ALA A 211 -29.27 -9.99 2.16
N LEU A 212 -29.44 -11.33 2.09
CA LEU A 212 -28.37 -12.28 2.44
C LEU A 212 -27.14 -12.11 1.55
N ASP A 213 -27.31 -12.07 0.22
CA ASP A 213 -26.19 -11.94 -0.73
C ASP A 213 -25.41 -10.62 -0.56
N PRO A 214 -26.06 -9.44 -0.45
CA PRO A 214 -25.39 -8.19 -0.07
C PRO A 214 -24.62 -8.29 1.25
N CYS A 215 -25.21 -8.87 2.30
CA CYS A 215 -24.55 -9.00 3.60
C CYS A 215 -23.29 -9.89 3.52
N LEU A 216 -23.37 -11.02 2.81
CA LEU A 216 -22.23 -11.93 2.59
C LEU A 216 -21.14 -11.26 1.76
N THR A 217 -21.53 -10.42 0.79
CA THR A 217 -20.58 -9.66 -0.04
C THR A 217 -19.85 -8.61 0.79
N ILE A 218 -20.55 -7.80 1.60
CA ILE A 218 -19.93 -6.84 2.53
C ILE A 218 -18.93 -7.56 3.45
N THR A 219 -19.36 -8.64 4.08
CA THR A 219 -18.52 -9.42 5.00
C THR A 219 -17.22 -9.88 4.33
N ARG A 220 -17.31 -10.38 3.09
CA ARG A 220 -16.15 -10.82 2.31
C ARG A 220 -15.25 -9.66 1.90
N ARG A 221 -15.80 -8.52 1.50
CA ARG A 221 -15.01 -7.35 1.12
C ARG A 221 -14.24 -6.77 2.31
N LEU A 222 -14.84 -6.75 3.49
CA LEU A 222 -14.15 -6.33 4.72
C LEU A 222 -12.97 -7.25 5.08
N GLU A 223 -13.11 -8.57 4.90
CA GLU A 223 -11.98 -9.49 5.09
C GLU A 223 -10.89 -9.23 4.04
N ARG A 224 -11.25 -8.98 2.77
CA ARG A 224 -10.25 -8.68 1.74
C ARG A 224 -9.42 -7.44 2.05
N VAL A 225 -9.94 -6.47 2.78
CA VAL A 225 -9.15 -5.32 3.26
C VAL A 225 -7.98 -5.78 4.13
N SER A 226 -8.18 -6.76 5.02
CA SER A 226 -7.07 -7.31 5.84
C SER A 226 -6.06 -8.10 5.01
N ASP A 227 -6.48 -8.80 3.95
CA ASP A 227 -5.56 -9.45 3.00
C ASP A 227 -4.63 -8.39 2.35
N GLN A 228 -5.18 -7.24 1.90
CA GLN A 228 -4.38 -6.18 1.31
C GLN A 228 -3.42 -5.56 2.33
N ALA A 229 -3.88 -5.33 3.55
CA ALA A 229 -3.02 -4.84 4.64
C ALA A 229 -1.84 -5.80 4.91
N ARG A 230 -2.08 -7.11 4.92
CA ARG A 230 -1.02 -8.13 5.03
C ARG A 230 -0.03 -8.04 3.87
N ASN A 231 -0.51 -7.85 2.64
CA ASN A 231 0.36 -7.70 1.46
C ASN A 231 1.25 -6.45 1.59
N ILE A 232 0.72 -5.32 2.08
CA ILE A 232 1.50 -4.11 2.36
C ILE A 232 2.57 -4.39 3.43
N CYS A 233 2.24 -5.13 4.49
CA CYS A 233 3.23 -5.57 5.48
C CYS A 233 4.35 -6.41 4.84
N ALA A 234 4.02 -7.32 3.93
CA ALA A 234 5.01 -8.13 3.23
C ALA A 234 5.96 -7.28 2.35
N GLU A 235 5.44 -6.25 1.67
CA GLU A 235 6.27 -5.30 0.92
C GLU A 235 7.16 -4.45 1.86
N THR A 236 6.69 -4.13 3.07
CA THR A 236 7.50 -3.44 4.09
C THR A 236 8.67 -4.33 4.56
N ILE A 237 8.41 -5.61 4.79
CA ILE A 237 9.44 -6.58 5.18
C ILE A 237 10.49 -6.70 4.08
N TYR A 238 10.07 -6.81 2.82
CA TYR A 238 10.97 -6.85 1.66
C TYR A 238 11.80 -5.56 1.51
N LEU A 239 11.22 -4.39 1.79
CA LEU A 239 11.91 -3.10 1.74
C LEU A 239 13.06 -3.02 2.75
N SER A 240 12.93 -3.69 3.89
CA SER A 240 13.87 -3.64 5.02
C SER A 240 15.02 -4.66 4.92
N THR A 241 14.93 -5.62 3.99
CA THR A 241 15.97 -6.63 3.70
C THR A 241 16.93 -6.16 2.62
#